data_1363cc13cac75fcea3e9a27958a26814
#
_entry.id   1363cc13cac75fcea3e9a27958a26814
#
_cell.length_a   1.000
_cell.length_b   1.000
_cell.length_c   1.000
_cell.angle_alpha   90.00
_cell.angle_beta   90.00
_cell.angle_gamma   90.00
#
_symmetry.space_group_name_H-M   'P 1'
#
loop_
_entity.id
_entity.type
_entity.pdbx_description
1 polymer ?
#
loop_
_entity_poly.entity_id
_entity_poly.type
_entity_poly.pdbx_seq_one_letter_code
_entity_poly.pdbx_strand_id
1 'polypeptide(L)'
;MSPVEWKVAVGTETTTAVYEPGTRTSAEVPIFVCAHGAGGNMSDRSMLATVRAFHEHGIGVVRFNFLYKEKGGSRPDSMPLLMQTTAAVVARVREELYPDRLVIGGRSMGGRAASMLAADGFAADGLLLLAYPLHPAGRTA
;
A
#
# COMPACT_ATOMS: atom_id res chain seq x y z
N MET A 1 9.63 -16.20 8.57
CA MET A 1 8.68 -15.45 9.42
C MET A 1 7.28 -15.51 8.85
N SER A 2 6.30 -15.62 9.72
CA SER A 2 4.90 -15.66 9.32
C SER A 2 4.35 -14.27 9.06
N PRO A 3 3.32 -14.13 8.20
CA PRO A 3 2.61 -12.87 8.04
C PRO A 3 2.04 -12.36 9.36
N VAL A 4 1.95 -11.05 9.48
CA VAL A 4 1.38 -10.38 10.66
C VAL A 4 0.23 -9.50 10.22
N GLU A 5 -0.90 -9.64 10.88
CA GLU A 5 -2.08 -8.83 10.59
C GLU A 5 -2.25 -7.73 11.63
N TRP A 6 -2.56 -6.53 11.17
CA TRP A 6 -2.86 -5.39 12.03
C TRP A 6 -4.22 -4.82 11.70
N LYS A 7 -4.91 -4.32 12.73
CA LYS A 7 -6.07 -3.45 12.57
C LYS A 7 -5.57 -2.02 12.75
N VAL A 8 -5.67 -1.23 11.70
CA VAL A 8 -5.11 0.12 11.64
C VAL A 8 -6.23 1.15 11.75
N ALA A 9 -6.11 2.05 12.72
CA ALA A 9 -7.08 3.13 12.90
C ALA A 9 -6.89 4.20 11.83
N VAL A 10 -7.99 4.61 11.20
CA VAL A 10 -8.05 5.69 10.21
C VAL A 10 -9.19 6.61 10.65
N GLY A 11 -8.87 7.67 11.39
CA GLY A 11 -9.90 8.46 12.04
C GLY A 11 -10.70 7.61 13.03
N THR A 12 -12.01 7.56 12.87
CA THR A 12 -12.90 6.76 13.72
C THR A 12 -13.16 5.36 13.18
N GLU A 13 -12.59 5.02 12.03
CA GLU A 13 -12.76 3.72 11.40
C GLU A 13 -11.47 2.91 11.51
N THR A 14 -11.54 1.64 11.12
CA THR A 14 -10.36 0.75 11.09
C THR A 14 -10.31 0.00 9.79
N THR A 15 -9.10 -0.32 9.36
CA THR A 15 -8.88 -1.20 8.21
C THR A 15 -7.86 -2.28 8.56
N THR A 16 -7.79 -3.31 7.74
CA THR A 16 -6.85 -4.42 7.89
C THR A 16 -5.62 -4.18 7.04
N ALA A 17 -4.46 -4.40 7.62
CA ALA A 17 -3.19 -4.45 6.92
C ALA A 17 -2.47 -5.75 7.27
N VAL A 18 -1.75 -6.33 6.32
CA VAL A 18 -0.98 -7.55 6.53
C VAL A 18 0.45 -7.32 6.08
N TYR A 19 1.39 -7.57 6.98
CA TYR A 19 2.81 -7.59 6.66
C TYR A 19 3.21 -8.99 6.22
N GLU A 20 3.69 -9.10 4.99
CA GLU A 20 4.26 -10.33 4.43
C GLU A 20 5.78 -10.17 4.43
N PRO A 21 6.50 -10.80 5.38
CA PRO A 21 7.96 -10.65 5.44
C PRO A 21 8.63 -11.18 4.19
N GLY A 22 9.74 -10.55 3.79
CA GLY A 22 10.59 -11.08 2.75
C GLY A 22 11.54 -12.14 3.30
N THR A 23 12.35 -12.71 2.42
CA THR A 23 13.35 -13.73 2.81
C THR A 23 14.58 -13.11 3.47
N ARG A 24 14.80 -11.80 3.30
CA ARG A 24 15.91 -11.08 3.91
C ARG A 24 15.43 -10.36 5.16
N THR A 25 16.26 -10.38 6.20
CA THR A 25 15.97 -9.73 7.48
C THR A 25 16.85 -8.51 7.72
N SER A 26 17.69 -8.12 6.75
CA SER A 26 18.54 -6.95 6.88
C SER A 26 17.71 -5.66 6.90
N ALA A 27 18.04 -4.74 7.81
CA ALA A 27 17.42 -3.42 7.87
C ALA A 27 17.62 -2.60 6.60
N GLU A 28 18.62 -2.94 5.78
CA GLU A 28 18.90 -2.26 4.52
C GLU A 28 17.90 -2.58 3.43
N VAL A 29 17.16 -3.69 3.57
CA VAL A 29 16.14 -4.09 2.58
C VAL A 29 14.88 -3.27 2.84
N PRO A 30 14.36 -2.55 1.82
CA PRO A 30 13.18 -1.73 2.05
C PRO A 30 11.93 -2.57 2.27
N ILE A 31 10.96 -1.97 2.97
CA ILE A 31 9.61 -2.51 3.05
C ILE A 31 8.75 -1.73 2.06
N PHE A 32 7.96 -2.45 1.27
CA PHE A 32 7.05 -1.84 0.31
C PHE A 32 5.62 -1.86 0.86
N VAL A 33 5.06 -0.68 1.08
CA VAL A 33 3.65 -0.53 1.46
C VAL A 33 2.85 -0.35 0.17
N CYS A 34 2.05 -1.34 -0.16
CA CYS A 34 1.40 -1.47 -1.45
C CYS A 34 -0.12 -1.37 -1.34
N ALA A 35 -0.71 -0.42 -2.05
CA ALA A 35 -2.14 -0.19 -2.09
C ALA A 35 -2.79 -0.83 -3.33
N HIS A 36 -4.01 -1.32 -3.18
CA HIS A 36 -4.76 -1.94 -4.28
C HIS A 36 -5.41 -0.89 -5.19
N GLY A 37 -5.85 -1.32 -6.37
CA GLY A 37 -6.59 -0.50 -7.32
C GLY A 37 -8.09 -0.43 -6.99
N ALA A 38 -8.84 0.38 -7.77
CA ALA A 38 -10.25 0.67 -7.50
C ALA A 38 -11.15 -0.57 -7.48
N GLY A 39 -10.94 -1.49 -8.41
CA GLY A 39 -11.72 -2.72 -8.49
C GLY A 39 -11.16 -3.88 -7.68
N GLY A 40 -10.08 -3.66 -6.94
CA GLY A 40 -9.38 -4.71 -6.23
C GLY A 40 -9.56 -4.64 -4.72
N ASN A 41 -8.73 -5.41 -4.03
CA ASN A 41 -8.65 -5.43 -2.58
C ASN A 41 -7.26 -5.96 -2.18
N MET A 42 -6.96 -5.97 -0.88
CA MET A 42 -5.63 -6.39 -0.40
C MET A 42 -5.30 -7.86 -0.68
N SER A 43 -6.29 -8.66 -1.00
CA SER A 43 -6.11 -10.11 -1.22
C SER A 43 -6.44 -10.54 -2.64
N ASP A 44 -6.57 -9.61 -3.59
CA ASP A 44 -6.84 -9.98 -4.97
C ASP A 44 -5.61 -10.62 -5.63
N ARG A 45 -5.82 -11.21 -6.81
CA ARG A 45 -4.77 -11.94 -7.53
C ARG A 45 -3.54 -11.08 -7.81
N SER A 46 -3.74 -9.84 -8.25
CA SER A 46 -2.64 -8.92 -8.56
C SER A 46 -1.81 -8.59 -7.32
N MET A 47 -2.49 -8.34 -6.20
CA MET A 47 -1.84 -8.01 -4.95
C MET A 47 -1.01 -9.19 -4.43
N LEU A 48 -1.59 -10.40 -4.44
CA LEU A 48 -0.88 -11.58 -3.97
C LEU A 48 0.30 -11.95 -4.89
N ALA A 49 0.16 -11.71 -6.20
CA ALA A 49 1.27 -11.90 -7.14
C ALA A 49 2.41 -10.92 -6.86
N THR A 50 2.07 -9.67 -6.55
CA THR A 50 3.07 -8.65 -6.18
C THR A 50 3.81 -9.06 -4.91
N VAL A 51 3.09 -9.49 -3.87
CA VAL A 51 3.69 -9.97 -2.62
C VAL A 51 4.68 -11.10 -2.91
N ARG A 52 4.27 -12.07 -3.72
CA ARG A 52 5.11 -13.23 -4.04
C ARG A 52 6.39 -12.83 -4.79
N ALA A 53 6.25 -11.92 -5.77
CA ALA A 53 7.40 -11.46 -6.54
C ALA A 53 8.42 -10.73 -5.66
N PHE A 54 7.95 -9.85 -4.78
CA PHE A 54 8.83 -9.13 -3.86
C PHE A 54 9.45 -10.05 -2.84
N HIS A 55 8.68 -11.02 -2.32
CA HIS A 55 9.19 -12.01 -1.37
C HIS A 55 10.38 -12.78 -1.98
N GLU A 56 10.29 -13.19 -3.25
CA GLU A 56 11.36 -13.90 -3.95
C GLU A 56 12.64 -13.06 -4.06
N HIS A 57 12.51 -11.73 -4.06
CA HIS A 57 13.64 -10.81 -4.07
C HIS A 57 14.04 -10.36 -2.66
N GLY A 58 13.50 -10.99 -1.63
CA GLY A 58 13.87 -10.71 -0.25
C GLY A 58 13.18 -9.51 0.38
N ILE A 59 12.22 -8.90 -0.30
CA ILE A 59 11.57 -7.65 0.12
C ILE A 59 10.23 -7.95 0.78
N GLY A 60 10.01 -7.39 1.97
CA GLY A 60 8.73 -7.50 2.65
C GLY A 60 7.71 -6.51 2.07
N VAL A 61 6.44 -6.92 2.05
CA VAL A 61 5.35 -6.11 1.55
C VAL A 61 4.27 -5.98 2.62
N VAL A 62 3.79 -4.76 2.83
CA VAL A 62 2.59 -4.52 3.62
C VAL A 62 1.46 -4.22 2.64
N ARG A 63 0.44 -5.03 2.65
CA ARG A 63 -0.77 -4.82 1.85
C ARG A 63 -1.92 -4.46 2.77
N PHE A 64 -2.87 -3.68 2.30
CA PHE A 64 -3.97 -3.22 3.13
C PHE A 64 -5.22 -2.95 2.29
N ASN A 65 -6.37 -2.91 2.95
CA ASN A 65 -7.61 -2.48 2.32
C ASN A 65 -7.83 -0.98 2.53
N PHE A 66 -8.24 -0.29 1.47
CA PHE A 66 -8.86 1.02 1.67
C PHE A 66 -10.20 0.82 2.41
N LEU A 67 -10.66 1.84 3.11
CA LEU A 67 -11.82 1.70 3.99
C LEU A 67 -13.07 1.17 3.30
N TYR A 68 -13.34 1.63 2.07
CA TYR A 68 -14.52 1.16 1.35
C TYR A 68 -14.48 -0.35 1.08
N LYS A 69 -13.30 -0.92 0.84
CA LYS A 69 -13.16 -2.37 0.63
C LYS A 69 -13.23 -3.14 1.94
N GLU A 70 -12.70 -2.56 3.01
CA GLU A 70 -12.82 -3.17 4.32
C GLU A 70 -14.28 -3.35 4.72
N LYS A 71 -15.14 -2.41 4.31
CA LYS A 71 -16.58 -2.44 4.59
C LYS A 71 -17.38 -3.24 3.55
N GLY A 72 -16.70 -3.80 2.54
CA GLY A 72 -17.36 -4.60 1.50
C GLY A 72 -18.01 -3.78 0.39
N GLY A 73 -17.67 -2.49 0.30
CA GLY A 73 -18.21 -1.60 -0.72
C GLY A 73 -17.51 -1.69 -2.08
N SER A 74 -18.11 -1.05 -3.08
CA SER A 74 -17.55 -1.02 -4.44
C SER A 74 -17.22 0.39 -4.92
N ARG A 75 -17.75 1.41 -4.25
CA ARG A 75 -17.48 2.82 -4.60
C ARG A 75 -16.22 3.29 -3.89
N PRO A 76 -15.18 3.69 -4.61
CA PRO A 76 -13.94 4.14 -3.97
C PRO A 76 -14.13 5.34 -3.06
N ASP A 77 -13.34 5.37 -1.99
CA ASP A 77 -13.24 6.53 -1.12
C ASP A 77 -12.74 7.75 -1.89
N SER A 78 -12.95 8.94 -1.35
CA SER A 78 -12.37 10.16 -1.90
C SER A 78 -10.85 10.10 -1.85
N MET A 79 -10.18 10.84 -2.73
CA MET A 79 -8.71 10.86 -2.76
C MET A 79 -8.11 11.27 -1.41
N PRO A 80 -8.62 12.33 -0.72
CA PRO A 80 -8.09 12.65 0.61
C PRO A 80 -8.19 11.49 1.61
N LEU A 81 -9.27 10.72 1.57
CA LEU A 81 -9.42 9.57 2.47
C LEU A 81 -8.49 8.42 2.08
N LEU A 82 -8.30 8.17 0.78
CA LEU A 82 -7.33 7.19 0.31
C LEU A 82 -5.92 7.55 0.79
N MET A 83 -5.55 8.81 0.71
CA MET A 83 -4.26 9.31 1.19
C MET A 83 -4.13 9.17 2.70
N GLN A 84 -5.18 9.50 3.45
CA GLN A 84 -5.20 9.37 4.90
C GLN A 84 -5.01 7.91 5.33
N THR A 85 -5.69 6.98 4.65
CA THR A 85 -5.56 5.56 4.94
C THR A 85 -4.13 5.08 4.68
N THR A 86 -3.55 5.46 3.55
CA THR A 86 -2.16 5.11 3.22
C THR A 86 -1.19 5.64 4.29
N ALA A 87 -1.35 6.89 4.69
CA ALA A 87 -0.51 7.49 5.73
C ALA A 87 -0.64 6.76 7.07
N ALA A 88 -1.86 6.38 7.45
CA ALA A 88 -2.11 5.65 8.70
C ALA A 88 -1.44 4.29 8.70
N VAL A 89 -1.49 3.57 7.58
CA VAL A 89 -0.83 2.27 7.44
C VAL A 89 0.69 2.44 7.53
N VAL A 90 1.25 3.44 6.86
CA VAL A 90 2.69 3.71 6.94
C VAL A 90 3.12 4.03 8.38
N ALA A 91 2.34 4.83 9.10
CA ALA A 91 2.63 5.13 10.50
C ALA A 91 2.71 3.85 11.34
N ARG A 92 1.77 2.92 11.12
CA ARG A 92 1.77 1.63 11.81
C ARG A 92 3.00 0.79 11.47
N VAL A 93 3.39 0.78 10.19
CA VAL A 93 4.61 0.07 9.75
C VAL A 93 5.83 0.63 10.46
N ARG A 94 5.95 1.95 10.56
CA ARG A 94 7.08 2.57 11.26
C ARG A 94 7.12 2.22 12.73
N GLU A 95 5.95 2.15 13.38
CA GLU A 95 5.86 1.79 14.80
C GLU A 95 6.22 0.33 15.08
N GLU A 96 5.83 -0.57 14.18
CA GLU A 96 5.97 -2.01 14.41
C GLU A 96 7.29 -2.56 13.89
N LEU A 97 7.82 -2.02 12.80
CA LEU A 97 8.93 -2.64 12.08
C LEU A 97 10.20 -1.79 12.04
N TYR A 98 10.11 -0.51 12.33
CA TYR A 98 11.26 0.43 12.32
C TYR A 98 12.12 0.29 11.05
N PRO A 99 11.52 0.34 9.84
CA PRO A 99 12.31 0.13 8.62
C PRO A 99 13.28 1.29 8.38
N ASP A 100 14.51 0.98 7.97
CA ASP A 100 15.47 2.00 7.54
C ASP A 100 15.06 2.62 6.21
N ARG A 101 14.43 1.84 5.34
CA ARG A 101 13.92 2.31 4.06
C ARG A 101 12.49 1.85 3.88
N LEU A 102 11.65 2.77 3.43
CA LEU A 102 10.24 2.48 3.18
C LEU A 102 9.83 3.04 1.83
N VAL A 103 9.25 2.19 1.01
CA VAL A 103 8.73 2.55 -0.30
C VAL A 103 7.22 2.48 -0.22
N ILE A 104 6.55 3.49 -0.74
CA ILE A 104 5.09 3.52 -0.86
C ILE A 104 4.69 3.41 -2.32
N GLY A 105 3.49 2.95 -2.56
CA GLY A 105 2.99 2.86 -3.91
C GLY A 105 1.77 1.98 -3.99
N GLY A 106 1.56 1.48 -5.17
CA GLY A 106 0.43 0.60 -5.39
C GLY A 106 0.00 0.56 -6.83
N ARG A 107 -1.14 -0.08 -7.04
CA ARG A 107 -1.67 -0.36 -8.35
C ARG A 107 -2.75 0.65 -8.70
N SER A 108 -2.63 1.28 -9.89
CA SER A 108 -3.62 2.21 -10.44
C SER A 108 -4.02 3.29 -9.41
N MET A 109 -5.27 3.27 -8.93
CA MET A 109 -5.78 4.22 -7.93
C MET A 109 -4.91 4.26 -6.67
N GLY A 110 -4.48 3.10 -6.17
CA GLY A 110 -3.60 3.03 -5.00
C GLY A 110 -2.27 3.70 -5.23
N GLY A 111 -1.70 3.54 -6.41
CA GLY A 111 -0.49 4.24 -6.81
C GLY A 111 -0.69 5.75 -6.90
N ARG A 112 -1.86 6.18 -7.40
CA ARG A 112 -2.21 7.61 -7.43
C ARG A 112 -2.26 8.21 -6.05
N ALA A 113 -2.93 7.53 -5.11
CA ALA A 113 -3.01 8.00 -3.73
C ALA A 113 -1.61 8.16 -3.14
N ALA A 114 -0.75 7.17 -3.33
CA ALA A 114 0.63 7.23 -2.84
C ALA A 114 1.42 8.37 -3.49
N SER A 115 1.27 8.57 -4.82
CA SER A 115 1.99 9.64 -5.51
C SER A 115 1.54 11.02 -5.06
N MET A 116 0.25 11.21 -4.82
CA MET A 116 -0.27 12.47 -4.32
C MET A 116 0.17 12.74 -2.89
N LEU A 117 0.23 11.70 -2.07
CA LEU A 117 0.76 11.81 -0.72
C LEU A 117 2.23 12.23 -0.73
N ALA A 118 3.03 11.62 -1.60
CA ALA A 118 4.43 11.97 -1.76
C ALA A 118 4.59 13.41 -2.27
N ALA A 119 3.73 13.85 -3.20
CA ALA A 119 3.75 15.22 -3.71
C ALA A 119 3.44 16.25 -2.61
N ASP A 120 2.64 15.85 -1.61
CA ASP A 120 2.34 16.71 -0.46
C ASP A 120 3.45 16.72 0.59
N GLY A 121 4.59 16.08 0.31
CA GLY A 121 5.74 16.09 1.20
C GLY A 121 5.78 14.94 2.21
N PHE A 122 4.94 13.92 2.05
CA PHE A 122 4.95 12.77 2.94
C PHE A 122 6.28 12.02 2.84
N ALA A 123 6.88 11.70 3.99
CA ALA A 123 8.19 11.08 4.03
C ALA A 123 8.17 9.62 3.61
N ALA A 124 8.87 9.29 2.53
CA ALA A 124 9.11 7.94 2.05
C ALA A 124 10.43 7.95 1.28
N ASP A 125 11.10 6.81 1.22
CA ASP A 125 12.39 6.69 0.52
C ASP A 125 12.23 6.42 -0.96
N GLY A 126 11.05 6.00 -1.38
CA GLY A 126 10.78 5.74 -2.79
C GLY A 126 9.29 5.61 -3.06
N LEU A 127 8.96 5.68 -4.34
CA LEU A 127 7.59 5.56 -4.84
C LEU A 127 7.58 4.53 -5.96
N LEU A 128 6.74 3.51 -5.84
CA LEU A 128 6.63 2.46 -6.85
C LEU A 128 5.20 2.37 -7.36
N LEU A 129 5.04 2.65 -8.64
CA LEU A 129 3.74 2.71 -9.29
C LEU A 129 3.57 1.51 -10.23
N LEU A 130 2.51 0.74 -9.99
CA LEU A 130 2.18 -0.43 -10.78
C LEU A 130 0.92 -0.14 -11.59
N ALA A 131 0.97 -0.34 -12.91
CA ALA A 131 -0.16 -0.07 -13.81
C ALA A 131 -0.75 1.33 -13.62
N TYR A 132 0.13 2.34 -13.50
CA TYR A 132 -0.28 3.72 -13.23
C TYR A 132 -0.76 4.39 -14.52
N PRO A 133 -2.01 4.89 -14.58
CA PRO A 133 -2.50 5.57 -15.77
C PRO A 133 -1.97 7.00 -15.84
N LEU A 134 -1.36 7.35 -16.97
CA LEU A 134 -0.85 8.71 -17.22
C LEU A 134 -1.95 9.68 -17.67
N HIS A 135 -3.06 9.14 -18.15
CA HIS A 135 -4.24 9.89 -18.57
C HIS A 135 -5.50 9.07 -18.33
N PRO A 136 -6.68 9.72 -18.32
CA PRO A 136 -7.94 9.01 -18.11
C PRO A 136 -8.19 7.94 -19.16
N ALA A 137 -8.94 6.91 -18.79
CA ALA A 137 -9.31 5.81 -19.69
C ALA A 137 -10.02 6.37 -20.94
N GLY A 138 -9.62 5.86 -22.10
CA GLY A 138 -10.16 6.28 -23.38
C GLY A 138 -9.63 7.60 -23.92
N ARG A 139 -8.70 8.26 -23.20
CA ARG A 139 -8.04 9.48 -23.65
C ARG A 139 -6.57 9.23 -23.81
N THR A 140 -6.05 9.52 -25.01
CA THR A 140 -4.61 9.60 -25.25
C THR A 140 -4.22 11.08 -25.24
N ALA A 141 -3.12 11.38 -24.62
CA ALA A 141 -2.68 12.76 -24.45
C ALA A 141 -2.56 13.53 -25.78
#